data_d43ebc45c5834047aa5e6099d462d92e
#
_entry.id   d43ebc45c5834047aa5e6099d462d92e
#
_cell.length_a   1.000
_cell.length_b   1.000
_cell.length_c   1.000
_cell.angle_alpha   90.00
_cell.angle_beta   90.00
_cell.angle_gamma   90.00
#
_symmetry.space_group_name_H-M   'P 1'
#
loop_
_entity.id
_entity.type
_entity.pdbx_description
1 polymer ?
#
loop_
_entity_poly.entity_id
_entity_poly.type
_entity_poly.pdbx_seq_one_letter_code
_entity_poly.pdbx_strand_id
1 'polypeptide(L)'
;MKQTTIRMHMNPEEALGTINHVLEKEFRDREAHVNPQGEFEVWVNKGVYEVYKEVFGEAIDEYNKKQKRKDRRITDDEGDAVTGYIKSIKNSKRGKRKKVVEKKMDDGTIQKIEVESDNGQRILYELVVSAGNCNKLMDERGRVVYTDDGYEIHPYRMEREVNKRALKRFCREFENAYPNLKIAAAAYHADEQYLNGKGNYEWGIEHMHLNFIPVASGYTRGLSVQASISKALEQMGFKNGTDSDGIYRNAYWQFCDDAQKRFEYILNVEYILYCAENKLKPEELEILHPVRGTGKKNLDPDAYKTLKELENRKLSVNADLVEIQEQKQVVEEEVAEAKKRLKKANTEAEDVLLDTFAEADERLAEVEADLLQKQMEMDVA
;
A
#
# COMPACT_ATOMS: atom_id res chain seq x y z
N MET A 1 10.38 -11.75 17.59
CA MET A 1 10.93 -11.13 16.37
C MET A 1 9.99 -10.00 15.96
N LYS A 2 10.49 -8.78 15.82
CA LYS A 2 9.72 -7.63 15.33
C LYS A 2 9.77 -7.63 13.81
N GLN A 3 8.63 -7.62 13.16
CA GLN A 3 8.56 -7.57 11.70
C GLN A 3 8.12 -6.20 11.21
N THR A 4 8.75 -5.72 10.15
CA THR A 4 8.33 -4.49 9.47
C THR A 4 8.58 -4.60 7.97
N THR A 5 8.10 -3.61 7.21
CA THR A 5 8.35 -3.49 5.78
C THR A 5 8.99 -2.13 5.50
N ILE A 6 9.73 -2.02 4.41
CA ILE A 6 10.18 -0.72 3.92
C ILE A 6 9.52 -0.47 2.58
N ARG A 7 9.01 0.73 2.43
CA ARG A 7 8.51 1.25 1.17
C ARG A 7 9.41 2.38 0.73
N MET A 8 10.01 2.21 -0.44
CA MET A 8 10.79 3.24 -1.09
C MET A 8 10.45 3.25 -2.56
N HIS A 9 9.92 4.35 -3.04
CA HIS A 9 9.63 4.52 -4.46
C HIS A 9 9.97 5.92 -4.91
N MET A 10 10.37 6.03 -6.15
CA MET A 10 10.65 7.30 -6.78
C MET A 10 9.51 7.65 -7.72
N ASN A 11 8.95 8.85 -7.56
CA ASN A 11 7.91 9.40 -8.41
C ASN A 11 8.47 10.57 -9.25
N PRO A 12 8.91 10.32 -10.48
CA PRO A 12 9.50 11.38 -11.31
C PRO A 12 8.46 12.24 -12.03
N GLU A 13 7.21 11.79 -12.14
CA GLU A 13 6.24 12.44 -13.03
C GLU A 13 5.51 13.60 -12.34
N GLU A 14 5.34 13.54 -11.03
CA GLU A 14 4.52 14.47 -10.26
C GLU A 14 5.32 15.35 -9.30
N ALA A 15 6.61 15.10 -9.10
CA ALA A 15 7.42 15.76 -8.08
C ALA A 15 7.33 17.29 -8.05
N LEU A 16 7.22 17.94 -9.21
CA LEU A 16 7.07 19.41 -9.29
C LEU A 16 5.62 19.85 -9.00
N GLY A 17 4.63 19.06 -9.40
CA GLY A 17 3.21 19.34 -9.15
C GLY A 17 2.82 19.14 -7.70
N THR A 18 3.50 18.24 -6.99
CA THR A 18 3.23 17.90 -5.59
C THR A 18 4.05 18.70 -4.58
N ILE A 19 4.96 19.57 -5.01
CA ILE A 19 5.88 20.29 -4.11
C ILE A 19 5.14 21.12 -3.05
N ASN A 20 3.97 21.68 -3.35
CA ASN A 20 3.17 22.43 -2.40
C ASN A 20 2.55 21.50 -1.35
N HIS A 21 2.09 20.31 -1.76
CA HIS A 21 1.65 19.25 -0.84
C HIS A 21 2.78 18.86 0.12
N VAL A 22 4.02 18.81 -0.37
CA VAL A 22 5.19 18.43 0.42
C VAL A 22 5.57 19.51 1.43
N LEU A 23 5.43 20.79 1.10
CA LEU A 23 6.01 21.89 1.87
C LEU A 23 4.99 22.80 2.57
N GLU A 24 3.77 22.91 2.05
CA GLU A 24 2.81 23.93 2.51
C GLU A 24 1.70 23.32 3.36
N LYS A 25 1.76 23.57 4.67
CA LYS A 25 0.73 23.08 5.61
C LYS A 25 -0.68 23.55 5.22
N GLU A 26 -0.85 24.80 4.82
CA GLU A 26 -2.16 25.35 4.42
C GLU A 26 -2.75 24.66 3.18
N PHE A 27 -1.90 24.14 2.28
CA PHE A 27 -2.34 23.35 1.15
C PHE A 27 -2.80 21.98 1.61
N ARG A 28 -2.04 21.32 2.49
CA ARG A 28 -2.35 20.00 3.05
C ARG A 28 -3.63 20.00 3.87
N ASP A 29 -3.83 21.01 4.71
CA ASP A 29 -5.01 21.11 5.60
C ASP A 29 -6.35 21.16 4.82
N ARG A 30 -6.30 21.34 3.50
CA ARG A 30 -7.48 21.30 2.60
C ARG A 30 -7.77 19.89 2.06
N GLU A 31 -6.85 18.96 2.24
CA GLU A 31 -6.99 17.59 1.76
C GLU A 31 -7.77 16.75 2.77
N ALA A 32 -8.80 16.03 2.27
CA ALA A 32 -9.73 15.28 3.13
C ALA A 32 -9.08 14.18 3.98
N HIS A 33 -7.91 13.69 3.58
CA HIS A 33 -7.17 12.65 4.29
C HIS A 33 -6.13 13.20 5.27
N VAL A 34 -5.97 14.50 5.37
CA VAL A 34 -5.03 15.16 6.27
C VAL A 34 -5.75 15.61 7.54
N ASN A 35 -5.18 15.26 8.69
CA ASN A 35 -5.62 15.79 9.97
C ASN A 35 -4.74 17.00 10.33
N PRO A 36 -5.28 18.23 10.44
CA PRO A 36 -4.50 19.43 10.77
C PRO A 36 -3.77 19.39 12.11
N GLN A 37 -4.18 18.47 13.01
CA GLN A 37 -3.53 18.23 14.31
C GLN A 37 -2.46 17.15 14.25
N GLY A 38 -2.29 16.50 13.10
CA GLY A 38 -1.23 15.52 12.87
C GLY A 38 0.15 16.17 12.81
N GLU A 39 1.17 15.34 12.90
CA GLU A 39 2.54 15.81 12.90
C GLU A 39 3.05 16.00 11.49
N PHE A 40 3.53 17.20 11.19
CA PHE A 40 4.12 17.57 9.91
C PHE A 40 5.37 18.43 10.17
N GLU A 41 6.51 18.05 9.58
CA GLU A 41 7.77 18.79 9.70
C GLU A 41 8.44 18.97 8.35
N VAL A 42 8.79 20.19 8.00
CA VAL A 42 9.67 20.48 6.87
C VAL A 42 11.11 20.45 7.34
N TRP A 43 11.92 19.52 6.84
CA TRP A 43 13.32 19.37 7.22
C TRP A 43 14.27 20.11 6.28
N VAL A 44 13.94 20.21 5.01
CA VAL A 44 14.69 20.95 4.00
C VAL A 44 13.71 21.71 3.10
N ASN A 45 13.97 22.99 2.89
CA ASN A 45 13.28 23.84 1.91
C ASN A 45 14.26 24.86 1.35
N LYS A 46 15.05 24.42 0.38
CA LYS A 46 16.00 25.31 -0.34
C LYS A 46 15.34 26.02 -1.52
N GLY A 47 14.22 25.50 -2.02
CA GLY A 47 13.59 25.95 -3.25
C GLY A 47 14.28 25.41 -4.52
N VAL A 48 13.46 25.01 -5.49
CA VAL A 48 13.97 24.43 -6.75
C VAL A 48 14.84 25.41 -7.51
N TYR A 49 14.41 26.68 -7.64
CA TYR A 49 15.16 27.71 -8.36
C TYR A 49 16.53 27.95 -7.73
N GLU A 50 16.62 28.07 -6.41
CA GLU A 50 17.86 28.35 -5.71
C GLU A 50 18.88 27.21 -5.87
N VAL A 51 18.43 25.96 -5.81
CA VAL A 51 19.31 24.81 -6.06
C VAL A 51 19.77 24.79 -7.52
N TYR A 52 18.90 25.09 -8.48
CA TYR A 52 19.30 25.21 -9.89
C TYR A 52 20.33 26.31 -10.10
N LYS A 53 20.16 27.44 -9.45
CA LYS A 53 21.10 28.60 -9.52
C LYS A 53 22.46 28.22 -8.92
N GLU A 54 22.47 27.59 -7.75
CA GLU A 54 23.69 27.14 -7.07
C GLU A 54 24.47 26.14 -7.94
N VAL A 55 23.78 25.16 -8.54
CA VAL A 55 24.40 24.00 -9.18
C VAL A 55 24.71 24.25 -10.65
N PHE A 56 23.86 24.96 -11.39
CA PHE A 56 23.96 25.12 -12.84
C PHE A 56 24.29 26.53 -13.29
N GLY A 57 24.18 27.53 -12.38
CA GLY A 57 24.34 28.95 -12.73
C GLY A 57 25.64 29.25 -13.46
N GLU A 58 26.76 28.78 -12.92
CA GLU A 58 28.09 29.00 -13.57
C GLU A 58 28.16 28.34 -14.95
N ALA A 59 27.69 27.11 -15.10
CA ALA A 59 27.69 26.40 -16.39
C ALA A 59 26.78 27.07 -17.41
N ILE A 60 25.66 27.65 -16.99
CA ILE A 60 24.76 28.43 -17.84
C ILE A 60 25.44 29.72 -18.31
N ASP A 61 26.08 30.45 -17.40
CA ASP A 61 26.80 31.67 -17.71
C ASP A 61 27.94 31.43 -18.68
N GLU A 62 28.73 30.39 -18.44
CA GLU A 62 29.81 30.01 -19.36
C GLU A 62 29.30 29.64 -20.76
N TYR A 63 28.18 28.88 -20.81
CA TYR A 63 27.54 28.53 -22.08
C TYR A 63 27.07 29.76 -22.80
N ASN A 64 26.36 30.68 -22.12
CA ASN A 64 25.82 31.90 -22.68
C ASN A 64 26.92 32.87 -23.19
N LYS A 65 28.06 32.97 -22.50
CA LYS A 65 29.24 33.76 -22.94
C LYS A 65 29.81 33.24 -24.26
N LYS A 66 29.76 31.94 -24.52
CA LYS A 66 30.23 31.30 -25.75
C LYS A 66 29.27 31.47 -26.94
N GLN A 67 28.01 31.89 -26.71
CA GLN A 67 27.00 32.03 -27.76
C GLN A 67 27.08 33.41 -28.42
N LYS A 68 27.50 33.44 -29.67
CA LYS A 68 27.52 34.67 -30.49
C LYS A 68 26.11 35.20 -30.81
N ARG A 69 25.18 34.31 -31.01
CA ARG A 69 23.79 34.62 -31.36
C ARG A 69 22.93 34.62 -30.07
N LYS A 70 22.12 35.68 -29.88
CA LYS A 70 21.24 35.83 -28.72
C LYS A 70 20.18 34.74 -28.63
N ASP A 71 19.63 34.29 -29.78
CA ASP A 71 18.63 33.24 -29.86
C ASP A 71 19.13 31.83 -29.46
N ARG A 72 20.44 31.65 -29.26
CA ARG A 72 21.05 30.42 -28.75
C ARG A 72 21.38 30.46 -27.26
N ARG A 73 21.22 31.63 -26.63
CA ARG A 73 21.43 31.77 -25.19
C ARG A 73 20.26 31.14 -24.42
N ILE A 74 20.60 30.56 -23.31
CA ILE A 74 19.63 30.03 -22.37
C ILE A 74 19.15 31.19 -21.51
N THR A 75 17.95 31.68 -21.77
CA THR A 75 17.26 32.72 -21.00
C THR A 75 15.76 32.48 -21.12
N ASP A 76 14.98 32.98 -20.17
CA ASP A 76 13.54 33.10 -20.34
C ASP A 76 13.17 34.44 -21.02
N ASP A 77 11.89 34.76 -21.05
CA ASP A 77 11.35 35.96 -21.70
C ASP A 77 11.75 37.25 -20.96
N GLU A 78 12.07 37.14 -19.66
CA GLU A 78 12.48 38.24 -18.77
C GLU A 78 14.01 38.36 -18.70
N GLY A 79 14.74 37.44 -19.33
CA GLY A 79 16.21 37.42 -19.38
C GLY A 79 16.87 36.59 -18.26
N ASP A 80 16.09 35.91 -17.41
CA ASP A 80 16.66 35.03 -16.39
C ASP A 80 17.16 33.72 -16.99
N ALA A 81 18.44 33.43 -16.77
CA ALA A 81 19.12 32.30 -17.38
C ALA A 81 18.77 30.96 -16.69
N VAL A 82 18.56 30.97 -15.38
CA VAL A 82 18.20 29.78 -14.60
C VAL A 82 16.77 29.34 -14.90
N THR A 83 15.83 30.28 -14.89
CA THR A 83 14.44 30.03 -15.31
C THR A 83 14.36 29.53 -16.74
N GLY A 84 15.18 30.14 -17.64
CA GLY A 84 15.32 29.68 -19.03
C GLY A 84 15.77 28.22 -19.14
N TYR A 85 16.73 27.81 -18.32
CA TYR A 85 17.18 26.40 -18.27
C TYR A 85 16.09 25.48 -17.76
N ILE A 86 15.41 25.81 -16.66
CA ILE A 86 14.28 25.04 -16.10
C ILE A 86 13.18 24.89 -17.15
N LYS A 87 12.77 25.98 -17.81
CA LYS A 87 11.79 25.96 -18.92
C LYS A 87 12.25 25.05 -20.07
N SER A 88 13.55 25.06 -20.41
CA SER A 88 14.10 24.22 -21.48
C SER A 88 13.98 22.70 -21.16
N ILE A 89 14.16 22.30 -19.90
CA ILE A 89 13.96 20.92 -19.44
C ILE A 89 12.47 20.57 -19.54
N LYS A 90 11.59 21.41 -19.01
CA LYS A 90 10.14 21.19 -19.00
C LYS A 90 9.58 21.01 -20.42
N ASN A 91 10.06 21.81 -21.36
CA ASN A 91 9.59 21.80 -22.75
C ASN A 91 10.34 20.79 -23.64
N SER A 92 11.32 20.08 -23.09
CA SER A 92 12.13 19.15 -23.87
C SER A 92 11.27 17.96 -24.34
N LYS A 93 11.31 17.75 -25.68
CA LYS A 93 10.73 16.54 -26.29
C LYS A 93 11.72 15.35 -26.29
N ARG A 94 12.90 15.54 -25.72
CA ARG A 94 13.96 14.52 -25.68
C ARG A 94 13.58 13.40 -24.73
N GLY A 95 13.59 12.17 -25.21
CA GLY A 95 13.22 11.00 -24.40
C GLY A 95 11.74 10.62 -24.47
N LYS A 96 10.88 11.47 -25.03
CA LYS A 96 9.49 11.13 -25.30
C LYS A 96 9.42 10.26 -26.55
N ARG A 97 9.00 9.02 -26.41
CA ARG A 97 8.85 8.08 -27.52
C ARG A 97 7.49 7.40 -27.41
N LYS A 98 6.80 7.34 -28.54
CA LYS A 98 5.64 6.48 -28.70
C LYS A 98 6.12 5.04 -28.90
N LYS A 99 5.64 4.14 -28.08
CA LYS A 99 5.96 2.72 -28.15
C LYS A 99 4.66 1.94 -28.24
N VAL A 100 4.53 1.11 -29.26
CA VAL A 100 3.42 0.16 -29.35
C VAL A 100 3.74 -1.03 -28.45
N VAL A 101 2.90 -1.30 -27.49
CA VAL A 101 2.98 -2.47 -26.61
C VAL A 101 1.76 -3.34 -26.78
N GLU A 102 1.94 -4.65 -26.77
CA GLU A 102 0.85 -5.61 -26.76
C GLU A 102 0.34 -5.73 -25.32
N LYS A 103 -0.93 -5.41 -25.10
CA LYS A 103 -1.60 -5.52 -23.80
C LYS A 103 -2.68 -6.60 -23.90
N LYS A 104 -2.59 -7.59 -23.00
CA LYS A 104 -3.67 -8.56 -22.83
C LYS A 104 -4.80 -7.89 -22.06
N MET A 105 -5.98 -7.86 -22.66
CA MET A 105 -7.19 -7.31 -22.07
C MET A 105 -7.84 -8.34 -21.14
N ASP A 106 -8.79 -7.89 -20.32
CA ASP A 106 -9.48 -8.74 -19.33
C ASP A 106 -10.31 -9.87 -19.99
N ASP A 107 -10.73 -9.68 -21.24
CA ASP A 107 -11.41 -10.68 -22.07
C ASP A 107 -10.45 -11.70 -22.73
N GLY A 108 -9.14 -11.61 -22.46
CA GLY A 108 -8.09 -12.46 -22.99
C GLY A 108 -7.57 -12.05 -24.37
N THR A 109 -8.13 -11.02 -25.01
CA THR A 109 -7.65 -10.49 -26.30
C THR A 109 -6.36 -9.71 -26.14
N ILE A 110 -5.50 -9.74 -27.18
CA ILE A 110 -4.25 -8.95 -27.21
C ILE A 110 -4.50 -7.74 -28.09
N GLN A 111 -4.43 -6.54 -27.50
CA GLN A 111 -4.53 -5.29 -28.23
C GLN A 111 -3.18 -4.58 -28.29
N LYS A 112 -2.87 -4.02 -29.46
CA LYS A 112 -1.72 -3.13 -29.64
C LYS A 112 -2.13 -1.73 -29.23
N ILE A 113 -1.60 -1.27 -28.09
CA ILE A 113 -1.85 0.08 -27.59
C ILE A 113 -0.59 0.93 -27.74
N GLU A 114 -0.78 2.17 -28.16
CA GLU A 114 0.30 3.15 -28.22
C GLU A 114 0.52 3.72 -26.80
N VAL A 115 1.70 3.49 -26.23
CA VAL A 115 2.08 4.02 -24.91
C VAL A 115 3.18 5.03 -25.11
N GLU A 116 3.01 6.22 -24.56
CA GLU A 116 4.10 7.19 -24.50
C GLU A 116 5.09 6.77 -23.41
N SER A 117 6.33 6.54 -23.83
CA SER A 117 7.45 6.36 -22.91
C SER A 117 8.11 7.71 -22.72
N ASP A 118 8.05 8.27 -21.52
CA ASP A 118 8.71 9.50 -21.19
C ASP A 118 9.96 9.24 -20.32
N ASN A 119 11.09 9.01 -20.99
CA ASN A 119 12.42 8.91 -20.37
C ASN A 119 13.16 10.26 -20.43
N GLY A 120 12.41 11.38 -20.54
CA GLY A 120 12.96 12.73 -20.63
C GLY A 120 13.66 13.17 -19.34
N GLN A 121 14.39 14.28 -19.46
CA GLN A 121 14.89 14.99 -18.28
C GLN A 121 13.71 15.52 -17.46
N ARG A 122 13.84 15.46 -16.15
CA ARG A 122 12.88 16.03 -15.21
C ARG A 122 13.55 17.16 -14.43
N ILE A 123 12.77 18.14 -14.07
CA ILE A 123 13.23 19.26 -13.24
C ILE A 123 13.53 18.77 -11.81
N LEU A 124 12.70 17.89 -11.30
CA LEU A 124 12.72 17.42 -9.92
C LEU A 124 12.36 15.93 -9.88
N TYR A 125 12.94 15.23 -8.94
CA TYR A 125 12.61 13.84 -8.62
C TYR A 125 12.17 13.77 -7.16
N GLU A 126 11.24 12.92 -6.87
CA GLU A 126 10.76 12.65 -5.52
C GLU A 126 11.09 11.22 -5.11
N LEU A 127 11.57 11.06 -3.89
CA LEU A 127 11.72 9.77 -3.23
C LEU A 127 10.81 9.76 -2.02
N VAL A 128 9.81 8.87 -2.02
CA VAL A 128 8.94 8.64 -0.87
C VAL A 128 9.46 7.44 -0.10
N VAL A 129 9.72 7.63 1.20
CA VAL A 129 10.33 6.63 2.07
C VAL A 129 9.48 6.43 3.32
N SER A 130 9.21 5.19 3.70
CA SER A 130 8.52 4.84 4.94
C SER A 130 8.96 3.49 5.48
N ALA A 131 8.83 3.27 6.80
CA ALA A 131 8.89 1.96 7.42
C ALA A 131 7.52 1.56 7.97
N GLY A 132 7.12 0.30 7.74
CA GLY A 132 5.80 -0.21 8.06
C GLY A 132 4.83 -0.17 6.89
N ASN A 133 3.66 -0.72 7.11
CA ASN A 133 2.54 -0.66 6.18
C ASN A 133 1.20 -0.69 6.94
N CYS A 134 0.13 -0.35 6.26
CA CYS A 134 -1.24 -0.40 6.79
C CYS A 134 -1.91 -1.77 6.59
N ASN A 135 -1.15 -2.86 6.42
CA ASN A 135 -1.75 -4.18 6.38
C ASN A 135 -2.34 -4.51 7.76
N LYS A 136 -3.57 -4.98 7.73
CA LYS A 136 -4.36 -5.28 8.92
C LYS A 136 -4.06 -6.69 9.39
N LEU A 137 -4.09 -6.92 10.70
CA LEU A 137 -4.09 -8.26 11.25
C LEU A 137 -5.42 -8.93 10.89
N MET A 138 -5.33 -10.15 10.33
CA MET A 138 -6.49 -10.97 10.00
C MET A 138 -6.54 -12.17 10.94
N ASP A 139 -7.74 -12.57 11.35
CA ASP A 139 -7.96 -13.83 12.03
C ASP A 139 -7.90 -15.02 11.04
N GLU A 140 -8.04 -16.23 11.55
CA GLU A 140 -8.02 -17.48 10.76
C GLU A 140 -9.12 -17.54 9.69
N ARG A 141 -10.18 -16.73 9.84
CA ARG A 141 -11.32 -16.64 8.92
C ARG A 141 -11.20 -15.49 7.94
N GLY A 142 -10.08 -14.74 7.97
CA GLY A 142 -9.84 -13.60 7.09
C GLY A 142 -10.60 -12.33 7.48
N ARG A 143 -11.05 -12.20 8.73
CA ARG A 143 -11.68 -10.98 9.25
C ARG A 143 -10.63 -10.08 9.88
N VAL A 144 -10.82 -8.77 9.74
CA VAL A 144 -9.95 -7.77 10.37
C VAL A 144 -10.10 -7.86 11.89
N VAL A 145 -8.96 -7.95 12.58
CA VAL A 145 -8.89 -7.92 14.05
C VAL A 145 -8.81 -6.48 14.52
N TYR A 146 -9.67 -6.13 15.46
CA TYR A 146 -9.73 -4.81 16.07
C TYR A 146 -9.35 -4.89 17.54
N THR A 147 -8.86 -3.78 18.10
CA THR A 147 -8.74 -3.57 19.54
C THR A 147 -10.13 -3.45 20.18
N ASP A 148 -10.22 -3.49 21.50
CA ASP A 148 -11.48 -3.30 22.25
C ASP A 148 -12.13 -1.93 21.93
N ASP A 149 -11.30 -0.90 21.61
CA ASP A 149 -11.76 0.44 21.24
C ASP A 149 -12.11 0.55 19.73
N GLY A 150 -12.03 -0.52 18.95
CA GLY A 150 -12.41 -0.57 17.54
C GLY A 150 -11.35 -0.04 16.58
N TYR A 151 -10.08 0.01 16.97
CA TYR A 151 -8.95 0.36 16.09
C TYR A 151 -8.34 -0.88 15.45
N GLU A 152 -7.83 -0.73 14.22
CA GLU A 152 -7.19 -1.80 13.47
C GLU A 152 -5.81 -2.14 14.06
N ILE A 153 -5.45 -3.43 14.09
CA ILE A 153 -4.13 -3.89 14.51
C ILE A 153 -3.24 -4.02 13.27
N HIS A 154 -2.13 -3.30 13.26
CA HIS A 154 -1.15 -3.27 12.16
C HIS A 154 0.16 -3.95 12.58
N PRO A 155 0.35 -5.25 12.30
CA PRO A 155 1.48 -6.02 12.84
C PRO A 155 2.85 -5.57 12.30
N TYR A 156 2.87 -4.90 11.15
CA TYR A 156 4.12 -4.46 10.50
C TYR A 156 4.43 -2.98 10.71
N ARG A 157 3.66 -2.31 11.55
CA ARG A 157 3.91 -0.90 11.86
C ARG A 157 5.14 -0.76 12.76
N MET A 158 6.04 0.14 12.39
CA MET A 158 7.16 0.55 13.23
C MET A 158 6.69 1.61 14.25
N GLU A 159 7.35 1.67 15.40
CA GLU A 159 7.14 2.76 16.35
C GLU A 159 7.39 4.11 15.66
N ARG A 160 6.44 5.04 15.82
CA ARG A 160 6.48 6.36 15.16
C ARG A 160 7.80 7.09 15.38
N GLU A 161 8.31 7.07 16.62
CA GLU A 161 9.56 7.72 16.98
C GLU A 161 10.76 7.09 16.26
N VAL A 162 10.82 5.77 16.17
CA VAL A 162 11.88 5.05 15.45
C VAL A 162 11.84 5.42 13.96
N ASN A 163 10.64 5.36 13.35
CA ASN A 163 10.46 5.71 11.95
C ASN A 163 10.89 7.16 11.68
N LYS A 164 10.44 8.11 12.50
CA LYS A 164 10.81 9.53 12.38
C LYS A 164 12.32 9.75 12.46
N ARG A 165 12.99 9.15 13.45
CA ARG A 165 14.46 9.26 13.64
C ARG A 165 15.19 8.69 12.45
N ALA A 166 14.78 7.51 11.97
CA ALA A 166 15.39 6.85 10.83
C ALA A 166 15.25 7.68 9.54
N LEU A 167 14.05 8.19 9.27
CA LEU A 167 13.79 9.06 8.12
C LEU A 167 14.61 10.36 8.18
N LYS A 168 14.67 11.01 9.35
CA LYS A 168 15.43 12.25 9.54
C LYS A 168 16.93 12.03 9.37
N ARG A 169 17.44 10.91 9.87
CA ARG A 169 18.85 10.54 9.70
C ARG A 169 19.15 10.20 8.23
N PHE A 170 18.30 9.45 7.56
CA PHE A 170 18.46 9.16 6.13
C PHE A 170 18.49 10.44 5.29
N CYS A 171 17.58 11.40 5.56
CA CYS A 171 17.57 12.71 4.91
C CYS A 171 18.90 13.45 5.09
N ARG A 172 19.42 13.51 6.31
CA ARG A 172 20.70 14.20 6.61
C ARG A 172 21.91 13.55 5.94
N GLU A 173 21.91 12.23 5.79
CA GLU A 173 23.01 11.47 5.21
C GLU A 173 22.90 11.35 3.68
N PHE A 174 21.77 11.73 3.08
CA PHE A 174 21.44 11.48 1.68
C PHE A 174 22.45 12.11 0.71
N GLU A 175 22.74 13.41 0.81
CA GLU A 175 23.68 14.08 -0.11
C GLU A 175 25.12 13.59 0.06
N ASN A 176 25.51 13.14 1.26
CA ASN A 176 26.81 12.53 1.48
C ASN A 176 26.93 11.16 0.80
N ALA A 177 25.87 10.38 0.83
CA ALA A 177 25.79 9.09 0.18
C ALA A 177 25.65 9.21 -1.35
N TYR A 178 24.94 10.22 -1.80
CA TYR A 178 24.59 10.46 -3.21
C TYR A 178 24.94 11.87 -3.65
N PRO A 179 26.22 12.20 -3.78
CA PRO A 179 26.68 13.59 -3.98
C PRO A 179 26.18 14.24 -5.27
N ASN A 180 25.78 13.46 -6.26
CA ASN A 180 25.20 13.92 -7.50
C ASN A 180 23.67 14.15 -7.44
N LEU A 181 23.05 13.98 -6.26
CA LEU A 181 21.62 14.23 -6.05
C LEU A 181 21.48 15.33 -4.98
N LYS A 182 21.04 16.52 -5.39
CA LYS A 182 20.92 17.70 -4.51
C LYS A 182 19.51 17.85 -4.00
N ILE A 183 19.33 17.84 -2.68
CA ILE A 183 18.02 18.00 -2.06
C ILE A 183 17.51 19.42 -2.24
N ALA A 184 16.34 19.57 -2.82
CA ALA A 184 15.61 20.83 -2.92
C ALA A 184 14.59 20.98 -1.78
N ALA A 185 13.92 19.90 -1.42
CA ALA A 185 12.93 19.86 -0.35
C ALA A 185 12.91 18.50 0.31
N ALA A 186 12.62 18.47 1.62
CA ALA A 186 12.30 17.25 2.33
C ALA A 186 11.33 17.55 3.48
N ALA A 187 10.27 16.75 3.61
CA ALA A 187 9.30 16.87 4.67
C ALA A 187 8.87 15.50 5.22
N TYR A 188 8.56 15.47 6.49
CA TYR A 188 8.01 14.35 7.21
C TYR A 188 6.51 14.54 7.38
N HIS A 189 5.76 13.52 7.02
CA HIS A 189 4.31 13.46 7.08
C HIS A 189 3.88 12.34 8.03
N ALA A 190 3.17 12.70 9.08
CA ALA A 190 2.50 11.81 10.02
C ALA A 190 1.12 12.37 10.38
N ASP A 191 0.52 13.10 9.46
CA ASP A 191 -0.75 13.80 9.57
C ASP A 191 -1.85 13.21 8.69
N GLU A 192 -1.55 12.17 7.93
CA GLU A 192 -2.53 11.48 7.10
C GLU A 192 -3.35 10.47 7.90
N GLN A 193 -4.63 10.39 7.60
CA GLN A 193 -5.56 9.48 8.24
C GLN A 193 -6.55 8.88 7.25
N TYR A 194 -7.14 7.75 7.63
CA TYR A 194 -8.22 7.12 6.88
C TYR A 194 -9.29 6.57 7.83
N LEU A 195 -10.50 6.40 7.30
CA LEU A 195 -11.61 5.84 8.06
C LEU A 195 -11.56 4.31 8.01
N ASN A 196 -11.59 3.64 9.17
CA ASN A 196 -11.61 2.18 9.25
C ASN A 196 -13.04 1.61 9.10
N GLY A 197 -13.15 0.27 9.05
CA GLY A 197 -14.44 -0.42 8.90
C GLY A 197 -15.40 -0.28 10.09
N LYS A 198 -14.94 0.24 11.24
CA LYS A 198 -15.75 0.53 12.44
C LYS A 198 -16.14 2.02 12.54
N GLY A 199 -15.73 2.85 11.59
CA GLY A 199 -16.01 4.28 11.58
C GLY A 199 -15.03 5.11 12.42
N ASN A 200 -13.91 4.55 12.87
CA ASN A 200 -12.85 5.25 13.58
C ASN A 200 -11.79 5.77 12.58
N TYR A 201 -11.20 6.93 12.89
CA TYR A 201 -10.06 7.44 12.14
C TYR A 201 -8.77 6.73 12.57
N GLU A 202 -8.06 6.17 11.60
CA GLU A 202 -6.76 5.54 11.76
C GLU A 202 -5.66 6.44 11.16
N TRP A 203 -4.50 6.45 11.81
CA TRP A 203 -3.34 7.14 11.25
C TRP A 203 -2.71 6.32 10.12
N GLY A 204 -2.39 6.98 9.04
CA GLY A 204 -1.55 6.45 7.96
C GLY A 204 -0.14 6.09 8.45
N ILE A 205 0.69 5.55 7.57
CA ILE A 205 2.09 5.28 7.87
C ILE A 205 2.89 6.57 7.70
N GLU A 206 3.67 6.89 8.71
CA GLU A 206 4.60 8.00 8.67
C GLU A 206 5.59 7.82 7.53
N HIS A 207 5.77 8.87 6.73
CA HIS A 207 6.64 8.83 5.56
C HIS A 207 7.36 10.16 5.35
N MET A 208 8.38 10.11 4.54
CA MET A 208 9.13 11.28 4.12
C MET A 208 9.02 11.43 2.62
N HIS A 209 8.75 12.66 2.18
CA HIS A 209 8.99 13.10 0.82
C HIS A 209 10.35 13.76 0.75
N LEU A 210 11.22 13.27 -0.13
CA LEU A 210 12.53 13.84 -0.38
C LEU A 210 12.64 14.18 -1.86
N ASN A 211 12.64 15.49 -2.16
CA ASN A 211 12.69 16.01 -3.51
C ASN A 211 14.12 16.43 -3.85
N PHE A 212 14.67 15.91 -4.94
CA PHE A 212 16.06 16.16 -5.32
C PHE A 212 16.23 16.43 -6.81
N ILE A 213 17.34 17.11 -7.13
CA ILE A 213 17.77 17.49 -8.47
C ILE A 213 19.03 16.70 -8.80
N PRO A 214 19.03 15.90 -9.90
CA PRO A 214 20.23 15.18 -10.33
C PRO A 214 21.22 16.11 -11.01
N VAL A 215 22.51 15.96 -10.69
CA VAL A 215 23.61 16.77 -11.20
C VAL A 215 24.62 15.89 -11.88
N ALA A 216 24.82 16.08 -13.16
CA ALA A 216 25.81 15.33 -13.94
C ALA A 216 26.74 16.28 -14.66
N SER A 217 28.03 16.01 -14.63
CA SER A 217 29.09 16.82 -15.23
C SER A 217 29.76 16.16 -16.45
N GLY A 218 30.74 16.88 -17.06
CA GLY A 218 31.56 16.33 -18.12
C GLY A 218 30.85 16.23 -19.48
N TYR A 219 29.89 17.11 -19.75
CA TYR A 219 29.27 17.20 -21.05
C TYR A 219 30.10 18.07 -22.02
N THR A 220 30.29 17.59 -23.22
CA THR A 220 30.98 18.31 -24.30
C THR A 220 30.04 19.12 -25.20
N ARG A 221 28.73 18.87 -25.11
CA ARG A 221 27.68 19.56 -25.86
C ARG A 221 26.64 20.14 -24.91
N GLY A 222 26.23 21.38 -25.15
CA GLY A 222 25.33 22.10 -24.25
C GLY A 222 26.05 22.64 -23.03
N LEU A 223 25.40 22.59 -21.87
CA LEU A 223 26.01 22.93 -20.58
C LEU A 223 27.04 21.87 -20.19
N SER A 224 28.12 22.25 -19.55
CA SER A 224 29.14 21.34 -19.00
C SER A 224 28.60 20.51 -17.82
N VAL A 225 27.60 21.06 -17.09
CA VAL A 225 26.84 20.42 -16.03
C VAL A 225 25.36 20.46 -16.40
N GLN A 226 24.67 19.33 -16.28
CA GLN A 226 23.26 19.21 -16.69
C GLN A 226 22.46 18.41 -15.68
N ALA A 227 21.15 18.69 -15.57
CA ALA A 227 20.19 17.90 -14.81
C ALA A 227 19.89 16.58 -15.55
N SER A 228 20.59 15.51 -15.20
CA SER A 228 20.47 14.19 -15.84
C SER A 228 20.59 13.08 -14.84
N ILE A 229 19.49 12.42 -14.54
CA ILE A 229 19.47 11.30 -13.56
C ILE A 229 20.34 10.14 -14.00
N SER A 230 20.26 9.71 -15.26
CA SER A 230 21.01 8.54 -15.74
C SER A 230 22.51 8.73 -15.61
N LYS A 231 23.03 9.91 -16.02
CA LYS A 231 24.47 10.18 -15.94
C LYS A 231 24.92 10.51 -14.52
N ALA A 232 24.07 11.14 -13.69
CA ALA A 232 24.36 11.35 -12.28
C ALA A 232 24.52 10.01 -11.55
N LEU A 233 23.62 9.06 -11.79
CA LEU A 233 23.70 7.71 -11.24
C LEU A 233 24.95 6.95 -11.73
N GLU A 234 25.25 7.06 -13.04
CA GLU A 234 26.48 6.47 -13.61
C GLU A 234 27.75 7.01 -12.94
N GLN A 235 27.82 8.32 -12.70
CA GLN A 235 28.94 8.96 -12.02
C GLN A 235 29.10 8.54 -10.56
N MET A 236 28.02 8.12 -9.91
CA MET A 236 28.02 7.51 -8.57
C MET A 236 28.30 6.00 -8.59
N GLY A 237 28.51 5.40 -9.76
CA GLY A 237 28.84 3.98 -9.90
C GLY A 237 27.68 3.05 -10.22
N PHE A 238 26.45 3.56 -10.29
CA PHE A 238 25.28 2.77 -10.67
C PHE A 238 25.23 2.64 -12.21
N LYS A 239 25.39 1.41 -12.71
CA LYS A 239 25.47 1.16 -14.16
C LYS A 239 24.41 0.21 -14.63
N ASN A 240 23.90 0.44 -15.83
CA ASN A 240 23.06 -0.56 -16.48
C ASN A 240 23.88 -1.84 -16.72
N GLY A 241 23.34 -2.98 -16.37
CA GLY A 241 24.02 -4.24 -16.55
C GLY A 241 23.19 -5.43 -16.11
N THR A 242 23.77 -6.62 -16.28
CA THR A 242 23.18 -7.86 -15.81
C THR A 242 23.87 -8.25 -14.50
N ASP A 243 23.07 -8.56 -13.48
CA ASP A 243 23.59 -8.99 -12.17
C ASP A 243 24.13 -10.43 -12.20
N SER A 244 24.64 -10.92 -11.05
CA SER A 244 25.15 -12.28 -10.90
C SER A 244 24.11 -13.36 -11.19
N ASP A 245 22.83 -13.04 -11.06
CA ASP A 245 21.72 -13.96 -11.27
C ASP A 245 21.22 -13.95 -12.72
N GLY A 246 21.91 -13.22 -13.61
CA GLY A 246 21.55 -13.10 -15.02
C GLY A 246 20.39 -12.12 -15.27
N ILE A 247 19.97 -11.33 -14.26
CA ILE A 247 18.86 -10.39 -14.38
C ILE A 247 19.38 -9.01 -14.75
N TYR A 248 18.83 -8.43 -15.83
CA TYR A 248 19.17 -7.07 -16.21
C TYR A 248 18.64 -6.05 -15.20
N ARG A 249 19.56 -5.23 -14.68
CA ARG A 249 19.27 -4.14 -13.73
C ARG A 249 19.70 -2.81 -14.34
N ASN A 250 18.81 -1.84 -14.39
CA ASN A 250 19.21 -0.49 -14.79
C ASN A 250 19.80 0.28 -13.59
N ALA A 251 20.54 1.35 -13.86
CA ALA A 251 21.19 2.18 -12.84
C ALA A 251 20.20 2.73 -11.81
N TYR A 252 19.01 3.08 -12.24
CA TYR A 252 17.93 3.57 -11.40
C TYR A 252 17.47 2.52 -10.37
N TRP A 253 17.29 1.28 -10.82
CA TRP A 253 16.92 0.18 -9.94
C TRP A 253 18.01 -0.09 -8.90
N GLN A 254 19.28 -0.07 -9.32
CA GLN A 254 20.42 -0.29 -8.43
C GLN A 254 20.52 0.82 -7.37
N PHE A 255 20.29 2.07 -7.75
CA PHE A 255 20.22 3.19 -6.81
C PHE A 255 19.10 2.99 -5.79
N CYS A 256 17.88 2.63 -6.23
CA CYS A 256 16.76 2.39 -5.31
C CYS A 256 17.04 1.23 -4.35
N ASP A 257 17.73 0.18 -4.81
CA ASP A 257 18.12 -0.96 -3.99
C ASP A 257 19.17 -0.57 -2.94
N ASP A 258 20.20 0.20 -3.34
CA ASP A 258 21.22 0.73 -2.44
C ASP A 258 20.61 1.69 -1.40
N ALA A 259 19.77 2.60 -1.82
CA ALA A 259 19.09 3.55 -0.94
C ALA A 259 18.19 2.82 0.07
N GLN A 260 17.47 1.78 -0.36
CA GLN A 260 16.66 0.96 0.52
C GLN A 260 17.53 0.23 1.56
N LYS A 261 18.61 -0.45 1.15
CA LYS A 261 19.53 -1.14 2.07
C LYS A 261 20.15 -0.17 3.09
N ARG A 262 20.48 1.03 2.66
CA ARG A 262 20.98 2.08 3.55
C ARG A 262 19.93 2.50 4.57
N PHE A 263 18.69 2.68 4.15
CA PHE A 263 17.59 3.00 5.05
C PHE A 263 17.30 1.84 6.03
N GLU A 264 17.35 0.59 5.57
CA GLU A 264 17.23 -0.62 6.41
C GLU A 264 18.25 -0.63 7.54
N TYR A 265 19.50 -0.35 7.21
CA TYR A 265 20.58 -0.25 8.20
C TYR A 265 20.29 0.87 9.22
N ILE A 266 19.91 2.06 8.76
CA ILE A 266 19.60 3.19 9.63
C ILE A 266 18.42 2.85 10.53
N LEU A 267 17.35 2.26 9.99
CA LEU A 267 16.16 1.87 10.74
C LEU A 267 16.50 0.88 11.86
N ASN A 268 17.32 -0.12 11.58
CA ASN A 268 17.75 -1.10 12.58
C ASN A 268 18.57 -0.45 13.70
N VAL A 269 19.47 0.47 13.37
CA VAL A 269 20.26 1.21 14.36
C VAL A 269 19.35 2.07 15.25
N GLU A 270 18.42 2.83 14.66
CA GLU A 270 17.51 3.68 15.43
C GLU A 270 16.54 2.87 16.30
N TYR A 271 16.11 1.70 15.84
CA TYR A 271 15.31 0.76 16.64
C TYR A 271 16.07 0.24 17.87
N ILE A 272 17.33 -0.16 17.70
CA ILE A 272 18.17 -0.61 18.82
C ILE A 272 18.38 0.53 19.83
N LEU A 273 18.65 1.75 19.36
CA LEU A 273 18.82 2.92 20.22
C LEU A 273 17.54 3.24 20.97
N TYR A 274 16.40 3.22 20.30
CA TYR A 274 15.09 3.41 20.93
C TYR A 274 14.82 2.37 22.03
N CYS A 275 15.09 1.10 21.77
CA CYS A 275 14.93 0.06 22.78
C CYS A 275 15.84 0.30 24.00
N ALA A 276 17.08 0.68 23.78
CA ALA A 276 18.03 0.99 24.87
C ALA A 276 17.58 2.17 25.72
N GLU A 277 17.13 3.27 25.09
CA GLU A 277 16.61 4.47 25.77
C GLU A 277 15.35 4.17 26.61
N ASN A 278 14.48 3.31 26.11
CA ASN A 278 13.21 2.95 26.77
C ASN A 278 13.35 1.72 27.69
N LYS A 279 14.57 1.21 27.91
CA LYS A 279 14.85 -0.01 28.72
C LYS A 279 14.08 -1.24 28.23
N LEU A 280 13.83 -1.32 26.92
CA LEU A 280 13.22 -2.46 26.25
C LEU A 280 14.31 -3.41 25.80
N LYS A 281 14.01 -4.72 25.80
CA LYS A 281 14.88 -5.70 25.18
C LYS A 281 14.64 -5.64 23.67
N PRO A 282 15.65 -5.30 22.85
CA PRO A 282 15.45 -5.31 21.39
C PRO A 282 15.16 -6.73 20.91
N GLU A 283 14.10 -6.87 20.13
CA GLU A 283 13.87 -8.06 19.34
C GLU A 283 14.70 -7.98 18.06
N GLU A 284 15.00 -9.13 17.47
CA GLU A 284 15.56 -9.16 16.12
C GLU A 284 14.55 -8.52 15.14
N LEU A 285 15.03 -7.51 14.41
CA LEU A 285 14.20 -6.80 13.42
C LEU A 285 14.30 -7.50 12.06
N GLU A 286 13.22 -8.13 11.64
CA GLU A 286 13.07 -8.71 10.32
C GLU A 286 12.40 -7.72 9.38
N ILE A 287 13.07 -7.34 8.31
CA ILE A 287 12.52 -6.47 7.27
C ILE A 287 11.97 -7.34 6.15
N LEU A 288 10.65 -7.38 6.07
CA LEU A 288 9.96 -8.12 5.03
C LEU A 288 9.99 -7.32 3.73
N HIS A 289 10.65 -7.86 2.74
CA HIS A 289 10.63 -7.27 1.42
C HIS A 289 9.34 -7.69 0.70
N PRO A 290 8.48 -6.75 0.30
CA PRO A 290 7.40 -7.08 -0.59
C PRO A 290 8.01 -7.70 -1.86
N VAL A 291 7.43 -8.82 -2.32
CA VAL A 291 7.87 -9.47 -3.56
C VAL A 291 7.88 -8.42 -4.67
N ARG A 292 9.10 -8.00 -5.06
CA ARG A 292 9.27 -7.02 -6.13
C ARG A 292 8.84 -7.69 -7.43
N GLY A 293 7.92 -7.10 -8.14
CA GLY A 293 7.59 -7.58 -9.48
C GLY A 293 6.16 -8.03 -9.72
N THR A 294 5.20 -7.62 -8.91
CA THR A 294 3.78 -7.89 -9.22
C THR A 294 3.28 -7.15 -10.47
N GLY A 295 4.15 -6.41 -11.20
CA GLY A 295 3.81 -5.74 -12.44
C GLY A 295 2.67 -4.71 -12.35
N LYS A 296 2.16 -4.45 -11.16
CA LYS A 296 1.16 -3.41 -10.95
C LYS A 296 1.84 -2.07 -11.19
N LYS A 297 1.43 -1.38 -12.25
CA LYS A 297 1.74 0.03 -12.44
C LYS A 297 1.37 0.76 -11.16
N ASN A 298 2.18 1.75 -10.78
CA ASN A 298 1.74 2.72 -9.79
C ASN A 298 0.43 3.31 -10.31
N LEU A 299 -0.65 3.03 -9.61
CA LEU A 299 -1.93 3.66 -9.88
C LEU A 299 -1.79 5.13 -9.47
N ASP A 300 -2.46 6.02 -10.19
CA ASP A 300 -2.59 7.38 -9.69
C ASP A 300 -3.29 7.37 -8.31
N PRO A 301 -3.13 8.41 -7.49
CA PRO A 301 -3.65 8.41 -6.12
C PRO A 301 -5.15 8.12 -6.04
N ASP A 302 -5.95 8.62 -6.98
CA ASP A 302 -7.40 8.39 -6.98
C ASP A 302 -7.77 6.98 -7.39
N ALA A 303 -7.09 6.41 -8.40
CA ALA A 303 -7.25 5.01 -8.76
C ALA A 303 -6.78 4.08 -7.64
N TYR A 304 -5.72 4.45 -6.89
CA TYR A 304 -5.28 3.70 -5.72
C TYR A 304 -6.30 3.76 -4.58
N LYS A 305 -6.88 4.93 -4.29
CA LYS A 305 -7.96 5.08 -3.29
C LYS A 305 -9.16 4.22 -3.65
N THR A 306 -9.63 4.31 -4.89
CA THR A 306 -10.76 3.49 -5.39
C THR A 306 -10.46 2.00 -5.26
N LEU A 307 -9.25 1.56 -5.60
CA LEU A 307 -8.83 0.16 -5.43
C LEU A 307 -8.87 -0.26 -3.96
N LYS A 308 -8.37 0.59 -3.05
CA LYS A 308 -8.37 0.32 -1.60
C LYS A 308 -9.78 0.28 -1.02
N GLU A 309 -10.67 1.15 -1.46
CA GLU A 309 -12.09 1.11 -1.08
C GLU A 309 -12.76 -0.17 -1.56
N LEU A 310 -12.49 -0.62 -2.79
CA LEU A 310 -12.99 -1.89 -3.31
C LEU A 310 -12.41 -3.10 -2.56
N GLU A 311 -11.12 -3.08 -2.24
CA GLU A 311 -10.48 -4.13 -1.42
C GLU A 311 -11.11 -4.19 -0.02
N ASN A 312 -11.32 -3.06 0.63
CA ASN A 312 -11.98 -2.97 1.94
C ASN A 312 -13.43 -3.46 1.87
N ARG A 313 -14.19 -3.06 0.84
CA ARG A 313 -15.56 -3.53 0.61
C ARG A 313 -15.61 -5.04 0.38
N LYS A 314 -14.67 -5.59 -0.38
CA LYS A 314 -14.53 -7.04 -0.57
C LYS A 314 -14.27 -7.77 0.74
N LEU A 315 -13.40 -7.23 1.60
CA LEU A 315 -13.14 -7.80 2.93
C LEU A 315 -14.38 -7.78 3.82
N SER A 316 -15.16 -6.69 3.82
CA SER A 316 -16.42 -6.59 4.55
C SER A 316 -17.43 -7.63 4.06
N VAL A 317 -17.65 -7.72 2.76
CA VAL A 317 -18.58 -8.71 2.17
C VAL A 317 -18.15 -10.14 2.46
N ASN A 318 -16.85 -10.44 2.46
CA ASN A 318 -16.36 -11.77 2.85
C ASN A 318 -16.63 -12.07 4.33
N ALA A 319 -16.47 -11.09 5.22
CA ALA A 319 -16.80 -11.25 6.63
C ALA A 319 -18.30 -11.54 6.85
N ASP A 320 -19.17 -10.78 6.15
CA ASP A 320 -20.63 -11.01 6.18
C ASP A 320 -20.99 -12.42 5.65
N LEU A 321 -20.32 -12.87 4.59
CA LEU A 321 -20.54 -14.22 4.03
C LEU A 321 -20.15 -15.33 5.04
N VAL A 322 -19.04 -15.17 5.76
CA VAL A 322 -18.62 -16.12 6.78
C VAL A 322 -19.65 -16.17 7.90
N GLU A 323 -20.13 -15.02 8.38
CA GLU A 323 -21.17 -14.94 9.42
C GLU A 323 -22.48 -15.63 8.99
N ILE A 324 -22.92 -15.37 7.75
CA ILE A 324 -24.13 -16.02 7.18
C ILE A 324 -23.93 -17.54 7.08
N GLN A 325 -22.73 -18.02 6.71
CA GLN A 325 -22.44 -19.45 6.64
C GLN A 325 -22.48 -20.11 8.03
N GLU A 326 -21.97 -19.44 9.06
CA GLU A 326 -22.05 -19.91 10.45
C GLU A 326 -23.51 -19.98 10.93
N GLN A 327 -24.29 -18.93 10.69
CA GLN A 327 -25.72 -18.92 11.04
C GLN A 327 -26.49 -20.04 10.31
N LYS A 328 -26.18 -20.28 9.05
CA LYS A 328 -26.76 -21.37 8.27
C LYS A 328 -26.46 -22.73 8.90
N GLN A 329 -25.22 -22.97 9.32
CA GLN A 329 -24.83 -24.22 9.95
C GLN A 329 -25.59 -24.46 11.26
N VAL A 330 -25.73 -23.43 12.11
CA VAL A 330 -26.51 -23.51 13.36
C VAL A 330 -27.98 -23.88 13.07
N VAL A 331 -28.59 -23.21 12.09
CA VAL A 331 -29.97 -23.50 11.69
C VAL A 331 -30.10 -24.91 11.13
N GLU A 332 -29.15 -25.39 10.34
CA GLU A 332 -29.15 -26.77 9.81
C GLU A 332 -29.06 -27.82 10.97
N GLU A 333 -28.26 -27.55 12.00
CA GLU A 333 -28.16 -28.41 13.20
C GLU A 333 -29.48 -28.41 14.00
N GLU A 334 -30.10 -27.23 14.20
CA GLU A 334 -31.39 -27.10 14.88
C GLU A 334 -32.51 -27.85 14.12
N VAL A 335 -32.53 -27.72 12.79
CA VAL A 335 -33.50 -28.46 11.95
C VAL A 335 -33.28 -29.97 12.02
N ALA A 336 -32.02 -30.43 12.03
CA ALA A 336 -31.70 -31.84 12.17
C ALA A 336 -32.16 -32.39 13.51
N GLU A 337 -31.95 -31.63 14.60
CA GLU A 337 -32.41 -32.02 15.95
C GLU A 337 -33.94 -32.02 16.05
N ALA A 338 -34.61 -31.02 15.51
CA ALA A 338 -36.06 -30.96 15.44
C ALA A 338 -36.67 -32.15 14.68
N LYS A 339 -36.09 -32.53 13.54
CA LYS A 339 -36.49 -33.72 12.78
C LYS A 339 -36.31 -35.00 13.59
N LYS A 340 -35.22 -35.12 14.36
CA LYS A 340 -34.97 -36.29 15.24
C LYS A 340 -36.01 -36.37 16.35
N ARG A 341 -36.35 -35.24 16.97
CA ARG A 341 -37.39 -35.15 17.99
C ARG A 341 -38.78 -35.52 17.44
N LEU A 342 -39.12 -35.02 16.24
CA LEU A 342 -40.37 -35.35 15.58
C LEU A 342 -40.47 -36.83 15.23
N LYS A 343 -39.39 -37.42 14.72
CA LYS A 343 -39.37 -38.88 14.44
C LYS A 343 -39.59 -39.71 15.70
N LYS A 344 -38.91 -39.33 16.82
CA LYS A 344 -39.09 -40.02 18.10
C LYS A 344 -40.53 -39.91 18.61
N ALA A 345 -41.13 -38.73 18.58
CA ALA A 345 -42.52 -38.50 18.99
C ALA A 345 -43.50 -39.27 18.13
N ASN A 346 -43.30 -39.39 16.81
CA ASN A 346 -44.14 -40.20 15.94
C ASN A 346 -44.03 -41.68 16.25
N THR A 347 -42.82 -42.18 16.55
CA THR A 347 -42.64 -43.59 16.96
C THR A 347 -43.32 -43.85 18.28
N GLU A 348 -43.17 -42.98 19.29
CA GLU A 348 -43.84 -43.10 20.59
C GLU A 348 -45.37 -43.05 20.44
N ALA A 349 -45.91 -42.22 19.55
CA ALA A 349 -47.34 -42.13 19.25
C ALA A 349 -47.83 -43.40 18.54
N GLU A 350 -47.07 -43.98 17.60
CA GLU A 350 -47.39 -45.25 16.96
C GLU A 350 -47.42 -46.43 17.99
N ASP A 351 -46.44 -46.48 18.90
CA ASP A 351 -46.37 -47.47 19.94
C ASP A 351 -47.59 -47.37 20.86
N VAL A 352 -47.95 -46.15 21.30
CA VAL A 352 -49.18 -45.95 22.17
C VAL A 352 -50.46 -46.38 21.46
N LEU A 353 -50.54 -46.05 20.11
CA LEU A 353 -51.68 -46.48 19.32
C LEU A 353 -51.78 -48.02 19.22
N LEU A 354 -50.66 -48.71 18.99
CA LEU A 354 -50.59 -50.15 18.92
C LEU A 354 -51.01 -50.81 20.26
N ASP A 355 -50.52 -50.29 21.40
CA ASP A 355 -50.89 -50.74 22.71
C ASP A 355 -52.44 -50.57 22.98
N THR A 356 -52.94 -49.38 22.57
CA THR A 356 -54.37 -49.04 22.71
C THR A 356 -55.23 -49.99 21.86
N PHE A 357 -54.81 -50.35 20.65
CA PHE A 357 -55.52 -51.30 19.80
C PHE A 357 -55.44 -52.72 20.39
N ALA A 358 -54.31 -53.15 20.95
CA ALA A 358 -54.17 -54.47 21.60
C ALA A 358 -55.07 -54.56 22.80
N GLU A 359 -55.17 -53.50 23.66
CA GLU A 359 -56.08 -53.46 24.78
C GLU A 359 -57.58 -53.51 24.35
N ALA A 360 -57.89 -52.81 23.22
CA ALA A 360 -59.25 -52.85 22.69
C ALA A 360 -59.64 -54.23 22.14
N ASP A 361 -58.70 -54.88 21.41
CA ASP A 361 -58.90 -56.24 20.91
C ASP A 361 -59.08 -57.26 22.04
N GLU A 362 -58.31 -57.15 23.15
CA GLU A 362 -58.43 -57.99 24.31
C GLU A 362 -59.84 -57.84 24.98
N ARG A 363 -60.29 -56.60 25.17
CA ARG A 363 -61.63 -56.30 25.65
C ARG A 363 -62.72 -56.79 24.72
N LEU A 364 -62.51 -56.71 23.41
CA LEU A 364 -63.47 -57.23 22.44
C LEU A 364 -63.59 -58.75 22.56
N ALA A 365 -62.47 -59.47 22.71
CA ALA A 365 -62.44 -60.91 22.92
C ALA A 365 -63.12 -61.35 24.21
N GLU A 366 -62.93 -60.57 25.31
CA GLU A 366 -63.64 -60.82 26.57
C GLU A 366 -65.19 -60.67 26.41
N VAL A 367 -65.64 -59.64 25.76
CA VAL A 367 -67.06 -59.38 25.50
C VAL A 367 -67.65 -60.48 24.59
N GLU A 368 -66.92 -60.88 23.56
CA GLU A 368 -67.33 -61.98 22.68
C GLU A 368 -67.44 -63.30 23.43
N ALA A 369 -66.52 -63.64 24.37
CA ALA A 369 -66.53 -64.78 25.19
C ALA A 369 -67.75 -64.77 26.15
N ASP A 370 -68.03 -63.62 26.78
CA ASP A 370 -69.21 -63.44 27.66
C ASP A 370 -70.52 -63.57 26.85
N LEU A 371 -70.56 -63.04 25.64
CA LEU A 371 -71.71 -63.17 24.76
C LEU A 371 -71.97 -64.65 24.39
N LEU A 372 -70.92 -65.39 24.08
CA LEU A 372 -70.98 -66.80 23.71
C LEU A 372 -71.44 -67.59 24.90
N GLN A 373 -70.93 -67.30 26.11
CA GLN A 373 -71.37 -67.95 27.35
C GLN A 373 -72.87 -67.72 27.63
N LYS A 374 -73.34 -66.48 27.49
CA LYS A 374 -74.79 -66.17 27.68
C LYS A 374 -75.65 -66.79 26.58
N GLN A 375 -75.17 -66.90 25.36
CA GLN A 375 -75.90 -67.64 24.34
C GLN A 375 -76.02 -69.13 24.69
N MET A 376 -74.93 -69.73 25.15
CA MET A 376 -74.94 -71.12 25.60
C MET A 376 -75.89 -71.36 26.80
N GLU A 377 -75.93 -70.39 27.71
CA GLU A 377 -76.88 -70.47 28.89
C GLU A 377 -78.33 -70.30 28.41
N MET A 378 -78.63 -69.52 27.39
CA MET A 378 -79.96 -69.35 26.80
C MET A 378 -80.41 -70.61 26.02
N ASP A 379 -79.47 -71.33 25.33
CA ASP A 379 -79.79 -72.53 24.60
C ASP A 379 -80.01 -73.77 25.46
N VAL A 380 -79.64 -73.70 26.75
CA VAL A 380 -79.84 -74.80 27.78
C VAL A 380 -81.10 -74.57 28.64
N ALA A 381 -81.78 -73.39 28.60
CA ALA A 381 -82.98 -73.03 29.35
C ALA A 381 -84.22 -73.27 28.48
#